data_82e7f44ea94c4fa13a069890ebb425cc
#
_entry.id   82e7f44ea94c4fa13a069890ebb425cc
#
_cell.length_a   1.000
_cell.length_b   1.000
_cell.length_c   1.000
_cell.angle_alpha   90.00
_cell.angle_beta   90.00
_cell.angle_gamma   90.00
#
_symmetry.space_group_name_H-M   'P 1'
#
loop_
_entity.id
_entity.type
_entity.pdbx_description
1 polymer ?
#
loop_
_entity_poly.entity_id
_entity_poly.type
_entity_poly.pdbx_seq_one_letter_code
_entity_poly.pdbx_strand_id
1 'polypeptide(L)'
;MPDVFDATKRSQIMARVKNKNTAPEVKLRSLLHKNGFRFRINRKDLPGKPDIVLPKYKTAIFVNGCFWHGHDCRRGQRPQSNAEFWNKKIDKNVERDKHDAAKLYDLGWRVLTVWECELKKKDQQALLTRIEDFLLERDKDQNNTRG
;
A
#
# COMPACT_ATOMS: atom_id res chain seq x y z
N MET A 1 -1.12 -1.23 32.27
CA MET A 1 -1.71 -2.54 32.19
C MET A 1 -0.73 -3.52 31.56
N PRO A 2 -0.55 -4.68 32.16
CA PRO A 2 0.24 -5.68 31.47
C PRO A 2 -0.42 -6.00 30.12
N ASP A 3 0.39 -6.35 29.17
CA ASP A 3 -0.13 -6.75 27.86
C ASP A 3 -1.08 -7.92 28.03
N VAL A 4 -2.23 -7.84 27.38
CA VAL A 4 -3.19 -8.93 27.35
C VAL A 4 -2.58 -10.16 26.69
N PHE A 5 -1.58 -9.94 25.85
CA PHE A 5 -0.91 -10.99 25.11
C PHE A 5 0.52 -11.17 25.60
N ASP A 6 0.97 -12.42 25.70
CA ASP A 6 2.37 -12.70 25.91
C ASP A 6 3.17 -12.40 24.62
N ALA A 7 4.48 -12.52 24.68
CA ALA A 7 5.36 -12.22 23.55
C ALA A 7 5.03 -13.06 22.31
N THR A 8 4.67 -14.33 22.53
CA THR A 8 4.33 -15.25 21.44
C THR A 8 3.04 -14.83 20.74
N LYS A 9 2.01 -14.50 21.50
CA LYS A 9 0.75 -14.03 20.92
C LYS A 9 0.92 -12.71 20.19
N ARG A 10 1.72 -11.80 20.74
CA ARG A 10 2.01 -10.53 20.08
C ARG A 10 2.70 -10.76 18.75
N SER A 11 3.68 -11.65 18.71
CA SER A 11 4.38 -12.02 17.48
C SER A 11 3.42 -12.58 16.44
N GLN A 12 2.49 -13.44 16.87
CA GLN A 12 1.48 -14.02 15.98
C GLN A 12 0.54 -12.96 15.41
N ILE A 13 0.13 -12.01 16.23
CA ILE A 13 -0.74 -10.91 15.79
C ILE A 13 0.00 -10.03 14.78
N MET A 14 1.26 -9.71 15.06
CA MET A 14 2.09 -8.92 14.14
C MET A 14 2.31 -9.65 12.82
N ALA A 15 2.50 -10.96 12.87
CA ALA A 15 2.64 -11.78 11.66
C ALA A 15 1.36 -11.76 10.82
N ARG A 16 0.19 -11.82 11.47
CA ARG A 16 -1.09 -11.73 10.78
C ARG A 16 -1.29 -10.38 10.10
N VAL A 17 -0.85 -9.30 10.74
CA VAL A 17 -0.93 -7.95 10.16
C VAL A 17 -0.08 -7.86 8.89
N LYS A 18 1.01 -8.61 8.82
CA LYS A 18 1.89 -8.64 7.65
C LYS A 18 1.50 -9.69 6.61
N ASN A 19 0.53 -10.55 6.94
CA ASN A 19 0.10 -11.60 6.03
C ASN A 19 -0.68 -11.02 4.85
N LYS A 20 -0.74 -11.80 3.79
CA LYS A 20 -1.53 -11.48 2.60
C LYS A 20 -3.01 -11.56 2.92
N ASN A 21 -3.82 -10.92 2.09
CA ASN A 21 -5.27 -10.94 2.19
C ASN A 21 -5.78 -10.22 3.44
N THR A 22 -5.11 -9.14 3.84
CA THR A 22 -5.61 -8.27 4.91
C THR A 22 -6.93 -7.62 4.48
N ALA A 23 -7.71 -7.16 5.46
CA ALA A 23 -8.99 -6.52 5.17
C ALA A 23 -8.86 -5.34 4.18
N PRO A 24 -7.88 -4.43 4.33
CA PRO A 24 -7.69 -3.36 3.34
C PRO A 24 -7.39 -3.87 1.94
N GLU A 25 -6.56 -4.90 1.81
CA GLU A 25 -6.25 -5.49 0.50
C GLU A 25 -7.48 -6.06 -0.16
N VAL A 26 -8.29 -6.81 0.60
CA VAL A 26 -9.52 -7.42 0.08
C VAL A 26 -10.50 -6.35 -0.37
N LYS A 27 -10.65 -5.28 0.40
CA LYS A 27 -11.53 -4.17 0.04
C LYS A 27 -11.11 -3.52 -1.27
N LEU A 28 -9.81 -3.29 -1.44
CA LEU A 28 -9.30 -2.68 -2.66
C LEU A 28 -9.50 -3.60 -3.87
N ARG A 29 -9.23 -4.90 -3.71
CA ARG A 29 -9.45 -5.87 -4.78
C ARG A 29 -10.91 -5.87 -5.21
N SER A 30 -11.84 -5.85 -4.26
CA SER A 30 -13.26 -5.82 -4.54
C SER A 30 -13.65 -4.56 -5.30
N LEU A 31 -13.12 -3.40 -4.88
CA LEU A 31 -13.39 -2.13 -5.53
C LEU A 31 -12.91 -2.14 -6.98
N LEU A 32 -11.71 -2.62 -7.23
CA LEU A 32 -11.15 -2.69 -8.58
C LEU A 32 -11.92 -3.68 -9.45
N HIS A 33 -12.23 -4.83 -8.91
CA HIS A 33 -12.97 -5.87 -9.66
C HIS A 33 -14.36 -5.38 -10.08
N LYS A 34 -15.07 -4.71 -9.19
CA LYS A 34 -16.40 -4.16 -9.48
C LYS A 34 -16.36 -3.12 -10.59
N ASN A 35 -15.23 -2.47 -10.77
CA ASN A 35 -15.07 -1.40 -11.76
C ASN A 35 -14.36 -1.87 -13.03
N GLY A 36 -14.23 -3.18 -13.21
CA GLY A 36 -13.73 -3.76 -14.45
C GLY A 36 -12.22 -3.78 -14.60
N PHE A 37 -11.48 -3.49 -13.55
CA PHE A 37 -10.01 -3.56 -13.62
C PHE A 37 -9.54 -4.99 -13.45
N ARG A 38 -8.61 -5.39 -14.32
CA ARG A 38 -7.96 -6.69 -14.21
C ARG A 38 -6.62 -6.52 -13.53
N PHE A 39 -6.37 -7.35 -12.53
CA PHE A 39 -5.16 -7.26 -11.74
C PHE A 39 -4.63 -8.66 -11.39
N ARG A 40 -3.37 -8.66 -10.98
CA ARG A 40 -2.71 -9.85 -10.45
C ARG A 40 -2.35 -9.61 -8.99
N ILE A 41 -2.28 -10.68 -8.23
CA ILE A 41 -1.86 -10.63 -6.82
C ILE A 41 -0.75 -11.64 -6.61
N ASN A 42 -0.07 -11.51 -5.47
CA ASN A 42 0.99 -12.45 -5.07
C ASN A 42 2.17 -12.51 -6.05
N ARG A 43 2.48 -11.40 -6.73
CA ARG A 43 3.66 -11.29 -7.59
C ARG A 43 4.91 -11.12 -6.72
N LYS A 44 5.64 -12.21 -6.51
CA LYS A 44 6.86 -12.22 -5.67
C LYS A 44 8.12 -11.85 -6.45
N ASP A 45 8.02 -11.80 -7.76
CA ASP A 45 9.14 -11.48 -8.64
C ASP A 45 9.46 -9.98 -8.70
N LEU A 46 8.57 -9.13 -8.18
CA LEU A 46 8.78 -7.69 -8.19
C LEU A 46 9.31 -7.19 -6.84
N PRO A 47 10.18 -6.15 -6.86
CA PRO A 47 10.69 -5.56 -5.62
C PRO A 47 9.56 -5.10 -4.70
N GLY A 48 9.71 -5.34 -3.40
CA GLY A 48 8.72 -4.93 -2.40
C GLY A 48 7.47 -5.79 -2.36
N LYS A 49 7.33 -6.75 -3.25
CA LYS A 49 6.16 -7.65 -3.32
C LYS A 49 4.84 -6.86 -3.31
N PRO A 50 4.53 -6.14 -4.39
CA PRO A 50 3.29 -5.35 -4.45
C PRO A 50 2.05 -6.18 -4.15
N ASP A 51 1.09 -5.57 -3.49
CA ASP A 51 -0.15 -6.23 -3.13
C ASP A 51 -1.03 -6.50 -4.34
N ILE A 52 -1.04 -5.56 -5.29
CA ILE A 52 -1.82 -5.65 -6.51
C ILE A 52 -0.97 -5.14 -7.66
N VAL A 53 -1.05 -5.83 -8.79
CA VAL A 53 -0.32 -5.42 -10.01
C VAL A 53 -1.31 -5.30 -11.16
N LEU A 54 -1.24 -4.19 -11.87
CA LEU A 54 -2.06 -3.95 -13.06
C LEU A 54 -1.11 -3.96 -14.28
N PRO A 55 -0.90 -5.14 -14.90
CA PRO A 55 0.08 -5.24 -16.01
C PRO A 55 -0.24 -4.33 -17.18
N LYS A 56 -1.52 -4.15 -17.50
CA LYS A 56 -1.95 -3.30 -18.60
C LYS A 56 -1.43 -1.87 -18.45
N TYR A 57 -1.35 -1.38 -17.22
CA TYR A 57 -0.92 -0.01 -16.93
C TYR A 57 0.50 0.06 -16.39
N LYS A 58 1.19 -1.07 -16.32
CA LYS A 58 2.54 -1.14 -15.73
C LYS A 58 2.58 -0.49 -14.34
N THR A 59 1.56 -0.76 -13.54
CA THR A 59 1.39 -0.15 -12.24
C THR A 59 1.39 -1.21 -11.14
N ALA A 60 2.20 -0.97 -10.11
CA ALA A 60 2.23 -1.78 -8.90
C ALA A 60 1.56 -0.98 -7.78
N ILE A 61 0.63 -1.60 -7.07
CA ILE A 61 -0.10 -0.95 -5.99
C ILE A 61 0.27 -1.58 -4.66
N PHE A 62 0.65 -0.73 -3.72
CA PHE A 62 0.90 -1.12 -2.34
C PHE A 62 -0.25 -0.63 -1.47
N VAL A 63 -0.81 -1.52 -0.66
CA VAL A 63 -1.82 -1.17 0.33
C VAL A 63 -1.13 -1.07 1.68
N ASN A 64 -0.91 0.15 2.15
CA ASN A 64 -0.13 0.41 3.35
C ASN A 64 -1.00 0.72 4.55
N GLY A 65 -0.71 0.07 5.67
CA GLY A 65 -1.30 0.44 6.95
C GLY A 65 -0.72 1.79 7.39
N CYS A 66 -1.58 2.70 7.77
CA CYS A 66 -1.17 4.08 8.07
C CYS A 66 -0.14 4.16 9.19
N PHE A 67 -0.33 3.39 10.23
CA PHE A 67 0.58 3.38 11.38
C PHE A 67 1.98 2.88 11.00
N TRP A 68 2.03 1.72 10.34
CA TRP A 68 3.30 1.04 10.07
C TRP A 68 4.17 1.73 9.03
N HIS A 69 3.55 2.52 8.17
CA HIS A 69 4.26 3.19 7.07
C HIS A 69 4.34 4.71 7.24
N GLY A 70 4.03 5.19 8.45
CA GLY A 70 4.24 6.59 8.78
C GLY A 70 3.37 7.58 8.02
N HIS A 71 2.13 7.20 7.71
CA HIS A 71 1.23 8.06 6.97
C HIS A 71 0.82 9.29 7.80
N ASP A 72 0.74 10.44 7.15
CA ASP A 72 0.35 11.69 7.78
C ASP A 72 -1.16 11.80 7.88
N CYS A 73 -1.74 11.01 8.76
CA CYS A 73 -3.17 11.00 9.05
C CYS A 73 -3.38 10.63 10.51
N ARG A 74 -4.63 10.68 10.96
CA ARG A 74 -4.97 10.39 12.35
C ARG A 74 -4.52 8.99 12.77
N ARG A 75 -4.69 8.00 11.89
CA ARG A 75 -4.29 6.62 12.18
C ARG A 75 -2.78 6.44 12.19
N GLY A 76 -2.06 7.33 11.54
CA GLY A 76 -0.60 7.26 11.46
C GLY A 76 0.12 7.98 12.58
N GLN A 77 -0.59 8.48 13.59
CA GLN A 77 0.04 9.14 14.72
C GLN A 77 0.93 8.17 15.48
N ARG A 78 2.16 8.63 15.75
CA ARG A 78 3.15 7.81 16.41
C ARG A 78 2.96 7.87 17.94
N PRO A 79 3.14 6.73 18.65
CA PRO A 79 3.02 6.72 20.10
C PRO A 79 4.07 7.60 20.75
N GLN A 80 3.69 8.26 21.85
CA GLN A 80 4.65 9.01 22.66
C GLN A 80 5.43 8.10 23.60
N SER A 81 4.80 7.01 24.02
CA SER A 81 5.48 5.99 24.83
C SER A 81 6.39 5.17 23.92
N ASN A 82 7.64 4.98 24.35
CA ASN A 82 8.68 4.31 23.54
C ASN A 82 8.85 4.96 22.17
N ALA A 83 8.78 6.28 22.14
CA ALA A 83 8.80 7.04 20.87
C ALA A 83 10.05 6.72 20.04
N GLU A 84 11.21 6.59 20.68
CA GLU A 84 12.45 6.28 19.98
C GLU A 84 12.37 4.94 19.24
N PHE A 85 11.86 3.93 19.91
CA PHE A 85 11.68 2.59 19.33
C PHE A 85 10.73 2.63 18.13
N TRP A 86 9.57 3.25 18.29
CA TRP A 86 8.56 3.30 17.23
C TRP A 86 8.98 4.17 16.07
N ASN A 87 9.60 5.31 16.34
CA ASN A 87 10.09 6.19 15.28
C ASN A 87 11.14 5.48 14.44
N LYS A 88 12.06 4.78 15.07
CA LYS A 88 13.10 4.04 14.37
C LYS A 88 12.51 2.95 13.48
N LYS A 89 11.52 2.22 14.00
CA LYS A 89 10.88 1.13 13.25
C LYS A 89 10.06 1.65 12.08
N ILE A 90 9.28 2.70 12.30
CA ILE A 90 8.44 3.29 11.25
C ILE A 90 9.33 3.94 10.19
N ASP A 91 10.35 4.68 10.59
CA ASP A 91 11.27 5.32 9.66
C ASP A 91 11.97 4.28 8.77
N LYS A 92 12.34 3.14 9.34
CA LYS A 92 12.93 2.05 8.58
C LYS A 92 11.96 1.51 7.54
N ASN A 93 10.68 1.39 7.88
CA ASN A 93 9.66 0.94 6.92
C ASN A 93 9.49 1.96 5.80
N VAL A 94 9.47 3.26 6.12
CA VAL A 94 9.35 4.33 5.13
C VAL A 94 10.54 4.30 4.17
N GLU A 95 11.75 4.13 4.69
CA GLU A 95 12.96 4.02 3.87
C GLU A 95 12.89 2.84 2.93
N ARG A 96 12.47 1.68 3.43
CA ARG A 96 12.33 0.48 2.61
C ARG A 96 11.30 0.68 1.51
N ASP A 97 10.17 1.33 1.81
CA ASP A 97 9.13 1.61 0.83
C ASP A 97 9.67 2.47 -0.31
N LYS A 98 10.46 3.49 0.02
CA LYS A 98 11.09 4.36 -0.99
C LYS A 98 12.08 3.59 -1.86
N HIS A 99 12.85 2.71 -1.23
CA HIS A 99 13.85 1.90 -1.92
C HIS A 99 13.17 0.93 -2.91
N ASP A 100 12.10 0.27 -2.46
CA ASP A 100 11.34 -0.65 -3.29
C ASP A 100 10.68 0.06 -4.47
N ALA A 101 10.12 1.24 -4.22
CA ALA A 101 9.53 2.07 -5.27
C ALA A 101 10.57 2.46 -6.32
N ALA A 102 11.77 2.86 -5.89
CA ALA A 102 12.84 3.22 -6.81
C ALA A 102 13.22 2.04 -7.70
N LYS A 103 13.33 0.84 -7.13
CA LYS A 103 13.64 -0.36 -7.89
C LYS A 103 12.56 -0.67 -8.93
N LEU A 104 11.29 -0.49 -8.56
CA LEU A 104 10.17 -0.71 -9.47
C LEU A 104 10.20 0.28 -10.62
N TYR A 105 10.48 1.55 -10.36
CA TYR A 105 10.63 2.55 -11.41
C TYR A 105 11.75 2.18 -12.37
N ASP A 106 12.87 1.68 -11.86
CA ASP A 106 13.99 1.24 -12.69
C ASP A 106 13.59 0.09 -13.61
N LEU A 107 12.63 -0.73 -13.19
CA LEU A 107 12.12 -1.85 -13.99
C LEU A 107 10.99 -1.43 -14.95
N GLY A 108 10.66 -0.14 -15.00
CA GLY A 108 9.63 0.38 -15.86
C GLY A 108 8.22 0.36 -15.27
N TRP A 109 8.10 0.11 -13.99
CA TRP A 109 6.81 0.10 -13.30
C TRP A 109 6.52 1.44 -12.65
N ARG A 110 5.24 1.80 -12.63
CA ARG A 110 4.76 2.92 -11.80
C ARG A 110 4.31 2.37 -10.47
N VAL A 111 4.38 3.19 -9.45
CA VAL A 111 4.01 2.80 -8.09
C VAL A 111 2.89 3.69 -7.59
N LEU A 112 1.84 3.06 -7.11
CA LEU A 112 0.71 3.74 -6.49
C LEU A 112 0.55 3.20 -5.08
N THR A 113 0.51 4.09 -4.09
CA THR A 113 0.28 3.69 -2.71
C THR A 113 -1.16 4.03 -2.33
N VAL A 114 -1.87 3.02 -1.83
CA VAL A 114 -3.22 3.18 -1.28
C VAL A 114 -3.11 3.00 0.23
N TRP A 115 -3.64 3.97 0.96
CA TRP A 115 -3.58 3.95 2.41
C TRP A 115 -4.85 3.36 3.01
N GLU A 116 -4.69 2.65 4.12
CA GLU A 116 -5.82 2.03 4.82
C GLU A 116 -6.95 3.01 5.08
N CYS A 117 -6.62 4.26 5.45
CA CYS A 117 -7.64 5.28 5.73
C CYS A 117 -8.46 5.66 4.49
N GLU A 118 -7.95 5.44 3.30
CA GLU A 118 -8.66 5.73 2.05
C GLU A 118 -9.73 4.69 1.72
N LEU A 119 -9.69 3.54 2.37
CA LEU A 119 -10.60 2.43 2.08
C LEU A 119 -11.87 2.45 2.92
N LYS A 120 -12.09 3.51 3.68
CA LYS A 120 -13.36 3.69 4.39
C LYS A 120 -14.49 3.83 3.37
N LYS A 121 -15.65 3.29 3.72
CA LYS A 121 -16.81 3.27 2.82
C LYS A 121 -17.11 4.65 2.22
N LYS A 122 -17.04 5.70 3.04
CA LYS A 122 -17.33 7.07 2.61
C LYS A 122 -16.28 7.62 1.64
N ASP A 123 -15.06 7.06 1.63
CA ASP A 123 -13.95 7.57 0.84
C ASP A 123 -13.65 6.73 -0.39
N GLN A 124 -14.36 5.62 -0.59
CA GLN A 124 -14.05 4.68 -1.67
C GLN A 124 -14.26 5.29 -3.06
N GLN A 125 -15.26 6.13 -3.23
CA GLN A 125 -15.49 6.78 -4.52
C GLN A 125 -14.35 7.74 -4.87
N ALA A 126 -13.89 8.53 -3.89
CA ALA A 126 -12.75 9.42 -4.08
C ALA A 126 -11.48 8.64 -4.40
N LEU A 127 -11.28 7.51 -3.72
CA LEU A 127 -10.14 6.63 -3.98
C LEU A 127 -10.19 6.07 -5.40
N LEU A 128 -11.35 5.59 -5.83
CA LEU A 128 -11.52 5.06 -7.17
C LEU A 128 -11.19 6.11 -8.22
N THR A 129 -11.68 7.34 -8.04
CA THR A 129 -11.39 8.45 -8.94
C THR A 129 -9.88 8.71 -9.00
N ARG A 130 -9.22 8.71 -7.86
CA ARG A 130 -7.76 8.90 -7.78
C ARG A 130 -7.01 7.81 -8.54
N ILE A 131 -7.43 6.56 -8.38
CA ILE A 131 -6.81 5.44 -9.08
C ILE A 131 -7.02 5.58 -10.59
N GLU A 132 -8.24 5.85 -11.02
CA GLU A 132 -8.56 6.02 -12.44
C GLU A 132 -7.74 7.14 -13.07
N ASP A 133 -7.67 8.28 -12.39
CA ASP A 133 -6.88 9.41 -12.89
C ASP A 133 -5.41 9.06 -13.00
N PHE A 134 -4.88 8.37 -12.03
CA PHE A 134 -3.49 7.94 -12.05
C PHE A 134 -3.19 7.02 -13.24
N LEU A 135 -4.06 6.07 -13.51
CA LEU A 135 -3.87 5.13 -14.62
C LEU A 135 -4.04 5.81 -15.98
N LEU A 136 -5.01 6.69 -16.10
CA LEU A 136 -5.29 7.40 -17.35
C LEU A 136 -4.25 8.47 -17.67
N GLU A 137 -3.66 9.11 -16.66
CA GLU A 137 -2.59 10.09 -16.87
C GLU A 137 -1.41 9.46 -17.59
N ARG A 138 -1.09 8.22 -17.26
CA ARG A 138 0.01 7.52 -17.95
C ARG A 138 -0.30 7.36 -19.44
N ASP A 139 -1.52 6.98 -19.77
CA ASP A 139 -1.94 6.81 -21.16
C ASP A 139 -1.84 8.14 -21.93
N LYS A 140 -2.23 9.24 -21.27
CA LYS A 140 -2.09 10.58 -21.87
C LYS A 140 -0.63 10.94 -22.08
N ASP A 141 0.22 10.69 -21.11
CA ASP A 141 1.64 10.99 -21.20
C ASP A 141 2.30 10.20 -22.32
N GLN A 142 1.96 8.93 -22.46
CA GLN A 142 2.47 8.09 -23.54
C GLN A 142 2.00 8.59 -24.90
N ASN A 143 0.77 9.01 -25.00
CA ASN A 143 0.22 9.56 -26.23
C ASN A 143 0.89 10.90 -26.58
N ASN A 144 1.15 11.73 -25.58
CA ASN A 144 1.82 13.01 -25.77
C ASN A 144 3.28 12.83 -26.23
N THR A 145 3.93 11.79 -25.72
CA THR A 145 5.32 11.51 -26.09
C THR A 145 5.44 11.02 -27.53
N ARG A 146 4.38 10.46 -28.07
CA ARG A 146 4.35 9.98 -29.45
C ARG A 146 3.90 11.03 -30.44
N GLY A 147 3.32 12.07 -29.92
CA GLY A 147 2.90 13.21 -30.73
C GLY A 147 4.05 14.15 -30.96
#